data_6c56213dcc259aba418d2e3eca81d655
#
_entry.id   6c56213dcc259aba418d2e3eca81d655
#
_cell.length_a   1.000
_cell.length_b   1.000
_cell.length_c   1.000
_cell.angle_alpha   90.00
_cell.angle_beta   90.00
_cell.angle_gamma   90.00
#
_symmetry.space_group_name_H-M   'P 1'
#
loop_
_entity.id
_entity.type
_entity.pdbx_description
1 polymer ?
#
loop_
_entity_poly.entity_id
_entity_poly.type
_entity_poly.pdbx_seq_one_letter_code
_entity_poly.pdbx_strand_id
1 'polypeptide(L)'
;IDKTEKCDSYTSDNLLGAAYVSADFNYSDKLNTNIGIRAEYYNLKIDGYSTDGLTPVNIDQKNMDIFPSVNIAYHLTDKNLFRVAYGRSVNRPEFREIVPYVYYNFDVFANISGNIDLKKAYINNYDLRYEFYPTAGETVSFGLFYKDFKNPIEQTYHEAGSGVQYTYHNADRAVCYGIELDIKKNLSFLG
;
A
#
# COMPACT_ATOMS: atom_id res chain seq x y z
N ILE A 1 29.91 -1.68 -29.42
CA ILE A 1 28.88 -2.45 -30.13
C ILE A 1 27.72 -2.47 -29.19
N ASP A 2 26.63 -1.79 -29.56
CA ASP A 2 25.37 -1.84 -28.81
C ASP A 2 24.80 -3.26 -28.94
N LYS A 3 24.51 -3.90 -27.79
CA LYS A 3 23.92 -5.22 -27.70
C LYS A 3 22.51 -5.20 -27.14
N THR A 4 21.89 -4.01 -27.09
CA THR A 4 20.52 -3.84 -26.58
C THR A 4 19.56 -4.57 -27.52
N GLU A 5 18.84 -5.53 -26.95
CA GLU A 5 17.78 -6.26 -27.65
C GLU A 5 16.44 -5.55 -27.46
N LYS A 6 15.44 -5.90 -28.26
CA LYS A 6 14.12 -5.30 -28.18
C LYS A 6 13.44 -5.58 -26.84
N CYS A 7 13.75 -6.70 -26.19
CA CYS A 7 13.25 -7.06 -24.86
C CYS A 7 13.89 -6.27 -23.72
N ASP A 8 14.97 -5.50 -23.97
CA ASP A 8 15.65 -4.70 -22.94
C ASP A 8 15.02 -3.31 -22.76
N SER A 9 13.98 -3.00 -23.52
CA SER A 9 13.32 -1.69 -23.47
C SER A 9 11.80 -1.81 -23.54
N TYR A 10 11.14 -0.88 -22.86
CA TYR A 10 9.69 -0.71 -22.92
C TYR A 10 9.31 0.77 -22.82
N THR A 11 8.13 1.12 -23.28
CA THR A 11 7.53 2.42 -23.06
C THR A 11 6.32 2.26 -22.15
N SER A 12 6.14 3.20 -21.23
CA SER A 12 5.00 3.16 -20.30
C SER A 12 4.42 4.55 -20.10
N ASP A 13 3.09 4.61 -20.14
CA ASP A 13 2.30 5.79 -19.80
C ASP A 13 1.38 5.45 -18.62
N ASN A 14 1.38 6.31 -17.60
CA ASN A 14 0.53 6.16 -16.45
C ASN A 14 -0.23 7.46 -16.18
N LEU A 15 -1.56 7.36 -16.13
CA LEU A 15 -2.44 8.46 -15.76
C LEU A 15 -3.24 8.07 -14.52
N LEU A 16 -3.10 8.87 -13.47
CA LEU A 16 -3.92 8.77 -12.25
C LEU A 16 -4.70 10.08 -12.05
N GLY A 17 -6.02 9.98 -12.12
CA GLY A 17 -6.95 11.05 -11.75
C GLY A 17 -7.68 10.67 -10.46
N ALA A 18 -7.85 11.62 -9.54
CA ALA A 18 -8.53 11.34 -8.28
C ALA A 18 -9.39 12.51 -7.82
N ALA A 19 -10.51 12.16 -7.19
CA ALA A 19 -11.37 13.10 -6.49
C ALA A 19 -11.78 12.52 -5.14
N TYR A 20 -12.00 13.38 -4.16
CA TYR A 20 -12.49 12.96 -2.86
C TYR A 20 -13.47 13.96 -2.28
N VAL A 21 -14.31 13.47 -1.39
CA VAL A 21 -15.20 14.26 -0.55
C VAL A 21 -15.16 13.70 0.86
N SER A 22 -15.16 14.57 1.86
CA SER A 22 -15.28 14.18 3.26
C SER A 22 -16.22 15.12 3.99
N ALA A 23 -16.83 14.62 5.05
CA ALA A 23 -17.71 15.36 5.92
C ALA A 23 -17.37 15.09 7.38
N ASP A 24 -17.34 16.14 8.17
CA ASP A 24 -17.14 16.09 9.62
C ASP A 24 -18.47 16.29 10.34
N PHE A 25 -18.78 15.38 11.23
CA PHE A 25 -19.99 15.39 12.04
C PHE A 25 -19.61 15.49 13.52
N ASN A 26 -20.03 16.57 14.16
CA ASN A 26 -19.88 16.79 15.59
C ASN A 26 -21.24 16.54 16.23
N TYR A 27 -21.50 15.30 16.66
CA TYR A 27 -22.79 14.94 17.28
C TYR A 27 -22.92 15.48 18.70
N SER A 28 -21.81 15.70 19.38
CA SER A 28 -21.75 16.29 20.72
C SER A 28 -20.31 16.74 21.01
N ASP A 29 -20.09 17.40 22.15
CA ASP A 29 -18.74 17.73 22.62
C ASP A 29 -17.84 16.52 22.82
N LYS A 30 -18.43 15.31 22.84
CA LYS A 30 -17.71 14.06 23.07
C LYS A 30 -17.51 13.21 21.83
N LEU A 31 -18.38 13.34 20.81
CA LEU A 31 -18.37 12.43 19.66
C LEU A 31 -18.19 13.17 18.35
N ASN A 32 -17.06 12.96 17.74
CA ASN A 32 -16.72 13.51 16.43
C ASN A 32 -16.50 12.36 15.43
N THR A 33 -17.04 12.50 14.23
CA THR A 33 -16.90 11.50 13.17
C THR A 33 -16.53 12.19 11.86
N ASN A 34 -15.50 11.70 11.20
CA ASN A 34 -15.16 12.08 9.84
C ASN A 34 -15.45 10.89 8.92
N ILE A 35 -16.22 11.12 7.87
CA ILE A 35 -16.52 10.12 6.84
C ILE A 35 -16.02 10.68 5.50
N GLY A 36 -15.25 9.87 4.78
CA GLY A 36 -14.68 10.23 3.50
C GLY A 36 -14.91 9.14 2.45
N ILE A 37 -14.95 9.57 1.21
CA ILE A 37 -14.89 8.71 0.04
C ILE A 37 -13.97 9.32 -1.00
N ARG A 38 -13.05 8.51 -1.52
CA ARG A 38 -12.14 8.88 -2.59
C ARG A 38 -12.37 7.94 -3.78
N ALA A 39 -12.48 8.51 -4.96
CA ALA A 39 -12.53 7.78 -6.22
C ALA A 39 -11.24 8.05 -7.01
N GLU A 40 -10.67 7.00 -7.59
CA GLU A 40 -9.49 7.07 -8.43
C GLU A 40 -9.73 6.41 -9.77
N TYR A 41 -9.43 7.14 -10.84
CA TYR A 41 -9.31 6.60 -12.18
C TYR A 41 -7.84 6.38 -12.48
N TYR A 42 -7.50 5.16 -12.85
CA TYR A 42 -6.14 4.74 -13.18
C TYR A 42 -6.10 4.15 -14.58
N ASN A 43 -5.20 4.63 -15.41
CA ASN A 43 -4.96 4.12 -16.74
C ASN A 43 -3.45 3.88 -16.90
N LEU A 44 -3.09 2.62 -17.12
CA LEU A 44 -1.70 2.17 -17.35
C LEU A 44 -1.62 1.58 -18.73
N LYS A 45 -0.66 2.05 -19.53
CA LYS A 45 -0.29 1.45 -20.80
C LYS A 45 1.19 1.10 -20.77
N ILE A 46 1.53 -0.09 -21.22
CA ILE A 46 2.90 -0.55 -21.37
C ILE A 46 3.01 -1.23 -22.72
N ASP A 47 3.96 -0.81 -23.51
CA ASP A 47 4.31 -1.38 -24.79
C ASP A 47 5.77 -1.85 -24.77
N GLY A 48 6.01 -3.12 -25.08
CA GLY A 48 7.33 -3.72 -25.06
C GLY A 48 7.36 -5.06 -25.78
N TYR A 49 8.37 -5.84 -25.48
CA TYR A 49 8.53 -7.19 -26.04
C TYR A 49 8.73 -8.19 -24.89
N SER A 50 8.31 -9.42 -25.12
CA SER A 50 8.59 -10.55 -24.23
C SER A 50 10.10 -10.85 -24.21
N THR A 51 10.52 -11.68 -23.26
CA THR A 51 11.93 -12.10 -23.09
C THR A 51 12.54 -12.76 -24.33
N ASP A 52 11.72 -13.23 -25.29
CA ASP A 52 12.16 -13.77 -26.58
C ASP A 52 12.56 -12.67 -27.60
N GLY A 53 12.30 -11.38 -27.26
CA GLY A 53 12.56 -10.24 -28.16
C GLY A 53 11.69 -10.19 -29.42
N LEU A 54 10.74 -11.12 -29.57
CA LEU A 54 9.96 -11.32 -30.81
C LEU A 54 8.48 -11.05 -30.59
N THR A 55 7.94 -11.47 -29.42
CA THR A 55 6.52 -11.36 -29.08
C THR A 55 6.23 -9.99 -28.50
N PRO A 56 5.43 -9.13 -29.16
CA PRO A 56 5.04 -7.84 -28.61
C PRO A 56 4.12 -8.05 -27.38
N VAL A 57 4.34 -7.26 -26.34
CA VAL A 57 3.53 -7.22 -25.12
C VAL A 57 2.91 -5.84 -25.01
N ASN A 58 1.59 -5.80 -25.01
CA ASN A 58 0.81 -4.58 -24.85
C ASN A 58 -0.11 -4.74 -23.64
N ILE A 59 0.05 -3.90 -22.65
CA ILE A 59 -0.79 -3.86 -21.45
C ILE A 59 -1.59 -2.55 -21.48
N ASP A 60 -2.90 -2.63 -21.44
CA ASP A 60 -3.83 -1.49 -21.30
C ASP A 60 -4.79 -1.79 -20.16
N GLN A 61 -4.51 -1.23 -18.98
CA GLN A 61 -5.29 -1.43 -17.78
C GLN A 61 -6.01 -0.13 -17.40
N LYS A 62 -7.34 -0.15 -17.45
CA LYS A 62 -8.20 0.95 -17.01
C LYS A 62 -9.03 0.50 -15.82
N ASN A 63 -8.91 1.22 -14.73
CA ASN A 63 -9.57 0.87 -13.50
C ASN A 63 -10.21 2.10 -12.85
N MET A 64 -11.35 1.90 -12.22
CA MET A 64 -11.95 2.87 -11.32
C MET A 64 -12.10 2.24 -9.95
N ASP A 65 -11.52 2.86 -8.94
CA ASP A 65 -11.46 2.36 -7.57
C ASP A 65 -12.10 3.34 -6.61
N ILE A 66 -12.78 2.81 -5.59
CA ILE A 66 -13.43 3.60 -4.54
C ILE A 66 -12.80 3.22 -3.19
N PHE A 67 -12.42 4.25 -2.43
CA PHE A 67 -11.75 4.15 -1.15
C PHE A 67 -12.57 4.87 -0.07
N PRO A 68 -13.45 4.16 0.65
CA PRO A 68 -14.13 4.72 1.81
C PRO A 68 -13.18 4.85 2.99
N SER A 69 -13.46 5.85 3.84
CA SER A 69 -12.79 6.04 5.12
C SER A 69 -13.78 6.52 6.17
N VAL A 70 -13.57 6.07 7.40
CA VAL A 70 -14.33 6.50 8.57
C VAL A 70 -13.36 6.66 9.72
N ASN A 71 -13.44 7.80 10.41
CA ASN A 71 -12.70 8.06 11.64
C ASN A 71 -13.68 8.52 12.70
N ILE A 72 -13.69 7.88 13.85
CA ILE A 72 -14.55 8.19 15.00
C ILE A 72 -13.64 8.53 16.16
N ALA A 73 -13.87 9.67 16.80
CA ALA A 73 -13.20 10.11 18.00
C ALA A 73 -14.22 10.31 19.12
N TYR A 74 -14.05 9.57 20.23
CA TYR A 74 -14.92 9.66 21.38
C TYR A 74 -14.14 10.12 22.61
N HIS A 75 -14.43 11.34 23.07
CA HIS A 75 -13.88 11.93 24.29
C HIS A 75 -14.61 11.36 25.51
N LEU A 76 -14.01 10.36 26.17
CA LEU A 76 -14.55 9.79 27.39
C LEU A 76 -14.54 10.83 28.51
N THR A 77 -13.43 11.56 28.63
CA THR A 77 -13.22 12.72 29.49
C THR A 77 -12.32 13.73 28.76
N ASP A 78 -12.07 14.90 29.37
CA ASP A 78 -11.13 15.89 28.82
C ASP A 78 -9.69 15.36 28.65
N LYS A 79 -9.37 14.24 29.31
CA LYS A 79 -8.04 13.62 29.28
C LYS A 79 -8.00 12.26 28.58
N ASN A 80 -9.15 11.69 28.23
CA ASN A 80 -9.22 10.34 27.67
C ASN A 80 -9.98 10.34 26.36
N LEU A 81 -9.36 9.80 25.33
CA LEU A 81 -9.89 9.76 23.97
C LEU A 81 -9.78 8.35 23.40
N PHE A 82 -10.88 7.86 22.84
CA PHE A 82 -10.90 6.66 22.00
C PHE A 82 -11.03 7.06 20.54
N ARG A 83 -10.23 6.41 19.69
CA ARG A 83 -10.33 6.54 18.24
C ARG A 83 -10.56 5.19 17.61
N VAL A 84 -11.46 5.15 16.64
CA VAL A 84 -11.65 4.01 15.74
C VAL A 84 -11.51 4.54 14.32
N ALA A 85 -10.70 3.88 13.52
CA ALA A 85 -10.54 4.24 12.13
C ALA A 85 -10.71 3.01 11.23
N TYR A 86 -11.31 3.25 10.08
CA TYR A 86 -11.35 2.32 8.96
C TYR A 86 -10.96 3.07 7.69
N GLY A 87 -10.15 2.45 6.87
CA GLY A 87 -9.83 2.97 5.55
C GLY A 87 -9.44 1.87 4.58
N ARG A 88 -9.90 1.99 3.34
CA ARG A 88 -9.46 1.12 2.25
C ARG A 88 -8.38 1.82 1.43
N SER A 89 -7.35 1.09 1.05
CA SER A 89 -6.28 1.55 0.16
C SER A 89 -5.95 0.50 -0.90
N VAL A 90 -5.12 0.87 -1.87
CA VAL A 90 -4.68 0.01 -2.95
C VAL A 90 -3.16 0.07 -3.06
N ASN A 91 -2.54 -1.07 -3.30
CA ASN A 91 -1.17 -1.17 -3.79
C ASN A 91 -1.23 -1.67 -5.24
N ARG A 92 -0.75 -0.84 -6.17
CA ARG A 92 -0.66 -1.17 -7.59
C ARG A 92 0.74 -1.69 -7.89
N PRO A 93 0.86 -2.70 -8.76
CA PRO A 93 2.18 -3.16 -9.18
C PRO A 93 3.00 -2.01 -9.80
N GLU A 94 4.28 -1.99 -9.52
CA GLU A 94 5.23 -1.11 -10.18
C GLU A 94 5.51 -1.59 -11.61
N PHE A 95 6.04 -0.71 -12.47
CA PHE A 95 6.36 -1.07 -13.85
C PHE A 95 7.31 -2.27 -13.95
N ARG A 96 8.34 -2.31 -13.09
CA ARG A 96 9.32 -3.40 -13.06
C ARG A 96 8.75 -4.74 -12.62
N GLU A 97 7.64 -4.70 -11.87
CA GLU A 97 6.96 -5.91 -11.41
C GLU A 97 6.06 -6.51 -12.48
N ILE A 98 5.56 -5.68 -13.42
CA ILE A 98 4.64 -6.10 -14.48
C ILE A 98 5.39 -6.47 -15.77
N VAL A 99 6.39 -5.67 -16.17
CA VAL A 99 7.04 -5.83 -17.48
C VAL A 99 7.79 -7.15 -17.53
N PRO A 100 7.56 -8.01 -18.55
CA PRO A 100 8.17 -9.33 -18.67
C PRO A 100 9.62 -9.25 -19.17
N TYR A 101 10.41 -8.39 -18.56
CA TYR A 101 11.81 -8.23 -18.91
C TYR A 101 12.68 -8.76 -17.76
N VAL A 102 13.79 -9.36 -18.09
CA VAL A 102 14.71 -9.96 -17.12
C VAL A 102 15.87 -9.01 -16.87
N TYR A 103 16.14 -8.70 -15.63
CA TYR A 103 17.32 -7.94 -15.24
C TYR A 103 18.06 -8.63 -14.10
N TYR A 104 19.40 -8.45 -14.11
CA TYR A 104 20.22 -8.95 -13.03
C TYR A 104 20.26 -7.96 -11.87
N ASN A 105 19.88 -8.42 -10.68
CA ASN A 105 19.99 -7.64 -9.47
C ASN A 105 21.25 -8.04 -8.69
N PHE A 106 22.17 -7.08 -8.53
CA PHE A 106 23.44 -7.30 -7.86
C PHE A 106 23.34 -7.42 -6.35
N ASP A 107 22.25 -6.94 -5.71
CA ASP A 107 22.05 -7.04 -4.27
C ASP A 107 21.70 -8.47 -3.85
N VAL A 108 20.93 -9.18 -4.67
CA VAL A 108 20.50 -10.56 -4.43
C VAL A 108 21.23 -11.58 -5.31
N PHE A 109 22.15 -11.12 -6.18
CA PHE A 109 22.93 -11.94 -7.10
C PHE A 109 22.07 -12.88 -7.96
N ALA A 110 20.94 -12.41 -8.45
CA ALA A 110 19.98 -13.20 -9.20
C ALA A 110 19.27 -12.39 -10.29
N ASN A 111 18.71 -13.11 -11.25
CA ASN A 111 17.82 -12.54 -12.25
C ASN A 111 16.44 -12.29 -11.63
N ILE A 112 15.84 -11.16 -11.99
CA ILE A 112 14.48 -10.80 -11.63
C ILE A 112 13.67 -10.58 -12.89
N SER A 113 12.48 -11.15 -12.98
CA SER A 113 11.53 -10.92 -14.06
C SER A 113 10.19 -10.40 -13.53
N GLY A 114 9.58 -9.48 -14.25
CA GLY A 114 8.21 -9.07 -13.96
C GLY A 114 7.19 -10.13 -14.38
N ASN A 115 5.93 -9.91 -13.99
CA ASN A 115 4.81 -10.77 -14.28
C ASN A 115 3.62 -9.95 -14.77
N ILE A 116 3.22 -10.15 -16.03
CA ILE A 116 2.12 -9.41 -16.68
C ILE A 116 0.74 -9.69 -16.10
N ASP A 117 0.59 -10.81 -15.38
CA ASP A 117 -0.66 -11.23 -14.78
C ASP A 117 -0.92 -10.64 -13.38
N LEU A 118 0.00 -9.77 -12.91
CA LEU A 118 -0.14 -9.14 -11.60
C LEU A 118 -1.41 -8.28 -11.50
N LYS A 119 -2.10 -8.50 -10.41
CA LYS A 119 -3.28 -7.74 -10.01
C LYS A 119 -2.92 -6.74 -8.92
N LYS A 120 -3.65 -5.64 -8.86
CA LYS A 120 -3.58 -4.70 -7.74
C LYS A 120 -4.03 -5.37 -6.44
N ALA A 121 -3.36 -5.03 -5.35
CA ALA A 121 -3.74 -5.46 -4.01
C ALA A 121 -4.64 -4.40 -3.35
N TYR A 122 -5.70 -4.85 -2.67
CA TYR A 122 -6.52 -3.99 -1.82
C TYR A 122 -6.21 -4.27 -0.36
N ILE A 123 -6.22 -3.22 0.44
CA ILE A 123 -5.89 -3.26 1.85
C ILE A 123 -7.03 -2.61 2.62
N ASN A 124 -7.68 -3.37 3.51
CA ASN A 124 -8.60 -2.82 4.49
C ASN A 124 -7.84 -2.63 5.80
N ASN A 125 -7.80 -1.38 6.28
CA ASN A 125 -7.12 -1.00 7.50
C ASN A 125 -8.16 -0.73 8.59
N TYR A 126 -7.96 -1.30 9.76
CA TYR A 126 -8.79 -1.12 10.94
C TYR A 126 -7.87 -0.76 12.10
N ASP A 127 -8.15 0.36 12.76
CA ASP A 127 -7.36 0.89 13.85
C ASP A 127 -8.25 1.20 15.04
N LEU A 128 -7.82 0.82 16.22
CA LEU A 128 -8.39 1.21 17.50
C LEU A 128 -7.28 1.82 18.35
N ARG A 129 -7.52 3.01 18.89
CA ARG A 129 -6.55 3.71 19.72
C ARG A 129 -7.20 4.32 20.95
N TYR A 130 -6.57 4.11 22.09
CA TYR A 130 -6.86 4.82 23.33
C TYR A 130 -5.73 5.80 23.64
N GLU A 131 -6.06 7.02 23.96
CA GLU A 131 -5.11 8.09 24.28
C GLU A 131 -5.44 8.68 25.64
N PHE A 132 -4.44 8.78 26.50
CA PHE A 132 -4.53 9.44 27.80
C PHE A 132 -3.58 10.63 27.85
N TYR A 133 -4.08 11.78 28.22
CA TYR A 133 -3.37 13.05 28.33
C TYR A 133 -3.29 13.49 29.80
N PRO A 134 -2.30 13.04 30.60
CA PRO A 134 -2.21 13.35 32.04
C PRO A 134 -2.07 14.85 32.28
N THR A 135 -1.16 15.49 31.56
CA THR A 135 -0.86 16.93 31.61
C THR A 135 -0.54 17.46 30.22
N ALA A 136 -0.47 18.79 30.09
CA ALA A 136 -0.11 19.42 28.82
C ALA A 136 1.28 18.94 28.32
N GLY A 137 1.31 18.44 27.10
CA GLY A 137 2.52 17.93 26.45
C GLY A 137 2.91 16.49 26.80
N GLU A 138 2.14 15.79 27.64
CA GLU A 138 2.31 14.37 27.95
C GLU A 138 1.21 13.53 27.33
N THR A 139 1.56 12.36 26.84
CA THR A 139 0.60 11.42 26.23
C THR A 139 1.02 9.99 26.52
N VAL A 140 0.04 9.16 26.85
CA VAL A 140 0.18 7.70 26.83
C VAL A 140 -0.88 7.18 25.88
N SER A 141 -0.47 6.47 24.84
CA SER A 141 -1.41 5.87 23.91
C SER A 141 -1.19 4.37 23.74
N PHE A 142 -2.29 3.66 23.58
CA PHE A 142 -2.34 2.24 23.28
C PHE A 142 -3.14 2.05 22.00
N GLY A 143 -2.55 1.40 21.02
CA GLY A 143 -3.12 1.14 19.71
C GLY A 143 -3.20 -0.35 19.40
N LEU A 144 -4.25 -0.74 18.69
CA LEU A 144 -4.40 -2.03 18.02
C LEU A 144 -4.66 -1.75 16.56
N PHE A 145 -3.96 -2.46 15.69
CA PHE A 145 -4.24 -2.39 14.25
C PHE A 145 -4.46 -3.78 13.66
N TYR A 146 -5.28 -3.82 12.63
CA TYR A 146 -5.51 -5.00 11.80
C TYR A 146 -5.60 -4.58 10.33
N LYS A 147 -4.80 -5.21 9.48
CA LYS A 147 -4.78 -4.97 8.03
C LYS A 147 -5.07 -6.27 7.31
N ASP A 148 -6.06 -6.23 6.42
CA ASP A 148 -6.46 -7.35 5.58
C ASP A 148 -6.12 -7.03 4.12
N PHE A 149 -5.21 -7.82 3.55
CA PHE A 149 -4.72 -7.67 2.19
C PHE A 149 -5.39 -8.68 1.30
N LYS A 150 -6.02 -8.22 0.23
CA LYS A 150 -6.51 -9.06 -0.87
C LYS A 150 -5.57 -8.93 -2.07
N ASN A 151 -5.13 -10.06 -2.59
CA ASN A 151 -4.15 -10.17 -3.67
C ASN A 151 -2.83 -9.42 -3.37
N PRO A 152 -2.20 -9.53 -2.19
CA PRO A 152 -0.91 -8.89 -1.96
C PRO A 152 0.12 -9.37 -2.98
N ILE A 153 1.00 -8.45 -3.40
CA ILE A 153 2.09 -8.76 -4.33
C ILE A 153 3.25 -9.26 -3.50
N GLU A 154 3.77 -10.44 -3.85
CA GLU A 154 4.89 -11.08 -3.19
C GLU A 154 5.97 -11.43 -4.21
N GLN A 155 7.23 -11.24 -3.83
CA GLN A 155 8.36 -11.75 -4.59
C GLN A 155 8.56 -13.22 -4.27
N THR A 156 8.58 -14.05 -5.29
CA THR A 156 8.82 -15.49 -5.22
C THR A 156 10.05 -15.85 -6.04
N TYR A 157 10.61 -17.02 -5.82
CA TYR A 157 11.72 -17.51 -6.60
C TYR A 157 11.47 -18.93 -7.11
N HIS A 158 12.10 -19.25 -8.23
CA HIS A 158 12.17 -20.61 -8.75
C HIS A 158 13.60 -20.91 -9.22
N GLU A 159 13.96 -22.18 -9.19
CA GLU A 159 15.23 -22.64 -9.72
C GLU A 159 15.13 -22.68 -11.26
N ALA A 160 15.98 -21.92 -11.92
CA ALA A 160 16.16 -21.95 -13.36
C ALA A 160 17.57 -22.49 -13.65
N GLY A 161 17.70 -23.44 -14.53
CA GLY A 161 18.90 -24.27 -14.85
C GLY A 161 20.31 -23.73 -14.58
N SER A 162 20.50 -22.42 -14.50
CA SER A 162 21.77 -21.74 -14.20
C SER A 162 21.75 -20.93 -12.88
N GLY A 163 20.71 -21.04 -12.05
CA GLY A 163 20.63 -20.30 -10.79
C GLY A 163 19.21 -20.04 -10.33
N VAL A 164 19.06 -19.07 -9.42
CA VAL A 164 17.77 -18.64 -8.87
C VAL A 164 17.24 -17.48 -9.71
N GLN A 165 15.98 -17.56 -10.09
CA GLN A 165 15.25 -16.45 -10.72
C GLN A 165 14.10 -16.00 -9.81
N TYR A 166 14.03 -14.72 -9.54
CA TYR A 166 12.92 -14.12 -8.82
C TYR A 166 11.85 -13.60 -9.78
N THR A 167 10.61 -13.65 -9.34
CA THR A 167 9.46 -13.08 -10.03
C THR A 167 8.43 -12.61 -9.01
N TYR A 168 7.33 -12.02 -9.46
CA TYR A 168 6.27 -11.48 -8.61
C TYR A 168 4.97 -12.23 -8.84
N HIS A 169 4.25 -12.53 -7.76
CA HIS A 169 2.93 -13.16 -7.80
C HIS A 169 1.99 -12.49 -6.80
N ASN A 170 0.70 -12.63 -7.03
CA ASN A 170 -0.28 -12.28 -6.02
C ASN A 170 -0.58 -13.50 -5.15
N ALA A 171 -0.40 -13.38 -3.83
CA ALA A 171 -1.01 -14.29 -2.90
C ALA A 171 -2.52 -14.01 -2.79
N ASP A 172 -3.31 -14.99 -2.37
CA ASP A 172 -4.76 -14.80 -2.26
C ASP A 172 -5.11 -13.80 -1.17
N ARG A 173 -4.44 -13.89 -0.03
CA ARG A 173 -4.70 -13.07 1.15
C ARG A 173 -3.49 -13.03 2.07
N ALA A 174 -3.29 -11.88 2.71
CA ALA A 174 -2.40 -11.75 3.87
C ALA A 174 -3.08 -10.92 4.95
N VAL A 175 -2.66 -11.10 6.19
CA VAL A 175 -3.11 -10.28 7.32
C VAL A 175 -1.90 -9.78 8.10
N CYS A 176 -2.01 -8.53 8.58
CA CYS A 176 -1.02 -7.95 9.48
C CYS A 176 -1.78 -7.33 10.66
N TYR A 177 -1.39 -7.65 11.87
CA TYR A 177 -1.98 -7.08 13.07
C TYR A 177 -0.91 -6.89 14.14
N GLY A 178 -1.17 -5.94 15.02
CA GLY A 178 -0.21 -5.64 16.08
C GLY A 178 -0.75 -4.70 17.14
N ILE A 179 0.11 -4.46 18.11
CA ILE A 179 -0.12 -3.59 19.25
C ILE A 179 0.94 -2.50 19.23
N GLU A 180 0.55 -1.28 19.47
CA GLU A 180 1.42 -0.12 19.59
C GLU A 180 1.26 0.51 20.98
N LEU A 181 2.38 0.85 21.62
CA LEU A 181 2.42 1.64 22.85
C LEU A 181 3.31 2.85 22.60
N ASP A 182 2.78 4.03 22.84
CA ASP A 182 3.52 5.27 22.72
C ASP A 182 3.40 6.06 24.04
N ILE A 183 4.55 6.49 24.57
CA ILE A 183 4.64 7.24 25.81
C ILE A 183 5.46 8.50 25.57
N LYS A 184 4.81 9.66 25.67
CA LYS A 184 5.47 10.96 25.65
C LYS A 184 5.41 11.56 27.05
N LYS A 185 6.57 11.78 27.63
CA LYS A 185 6.73 12.33 28.98
C LYS A 185 7.59 13.60 28.95
N ASN A 186 7.14 14.63 29.64
CA ASN A 186 7.95 15.81 29.89
C ASN A 186 8.97 15.50 31.01
N LEU A 187 10.24 15.69 30.72
CA LEU A 187 11.34 15.43 31.66
C LEU A 187 11.83 16.68 32.38
N SER A 188 11.03 17.75 32.44
CA SER A 188 11.41 19.00 33.11
C SER A 188 11.71 18.84 34.61
N PHE A 189 11.33 17.70 35.21
CA PHE A 189 11.66 17.36 36.61
C PHE A 189 13.12 16.86 36.78
N LEU A 190 13.86 16.65 35.69
CA LEU A 190 15.27 16.25 35.76
C LEU A 190 16.24 17.44 35.75
N GLY A 191 15.74 18.71 35.68
CA GLY A 191 16.56 19.95 35.72
C GLY A 191 16.63 20.65 34.41
#